data_afeda6e258a8bbdafbc3fde6aba799c2
#
_entry.id   afeda6e258a8bbdafbc3fde6aba799c2
#
_cell.length_a   1.000
_cell.length_b   1.000
_cell.length_c   1.000
_cell.angle_alpha   90.00
_cell.angle_beta   90.00
_cell.angle_gamma   90.00
#
_symmetry.space_group_name_H-M   'P 1'
#
loop_
_entity.id
_entity.type
_entity.pdbx_description
1 polymer ?
#
loop_
_entity_poly.entity_id
_entity_poly.type
_entity_poly.pdbx_seq_one_letter_code
_entity_poly.pdbx_strand_id
1 'polypeptide(L)'
;MYCRLALTACWMCLAQAAWPAEAAFPHVAAGRIERLADMASRHVPPRNVDVWLPPHYPADAPYAVVYMHDGQMLFDAANTWNHQEWRADEVASALIASGKVRPFLIVGVWNAGNARISEYFPVKPWQALTPEQQAHLYKQGPGEPPVLPSAPYADAYLRFLVEELKPFIDRHYAVDTAASATFTLGSSVGALVSMYALGEYPQVFGGAACLSTHWPGTSSHDDPGNPGPVVFQAYVAAHFDVPGGHRLYFDHGAGTLDASYTDRQDAVDALLRGKGWDEAHLRSLTFPGAEHNEQAWAARLDQPLTFLLAR
;
A
#
# COMPACT_ATOMS: atom_id res chain seq x y z
N MET A 1 -77.73 -12.04 -16.71
CA MET A 1 -76.72 -12.42 -15.68
C MET A 1 -75.33 -12.49 -16.39
N TYR A 2 -74.63 -11.37 -16.43
CA TYR A 2 -73.34 -11.26 -17.12
C TYR A 2 -72.25 -11.06 -16.06
N CYS A 3 -71.40 -12.09 -15.94
CA CYS A 3 -70.20 -12.07 -15.06
C CYS A 3 -69.06 -11.34 -15.78
N ARG A 4 -68.62 -10.21 -15.21
CA ARG A 4 -67.37 -9.49 -15.69
C ARG A 4 -66.21 -10.04 -14.89
N LEU A 5 -65.30 -10.71 -15.60
CA LEU A 5 -63.96 -11.04 -15.07
C LEU A 5 -63.07 -9.76 -15.15
N ALA A 6 -62.60 -9.32 -14.00
CA ALA A 6 -61.59 -8.29 -13.89
C ALA A 6 -60.19 -8.94 -13.99
N LEU A 7 -59.44 -8.60 -15.05
CA LEU A 7 -58.01 -8.93 -15.16
C LEU A 7 -57.19 -7.91 -14.37
N THR A 8 -56.62 -8.36 -13.26
CA THR A 8 -55.61 -7.59 -12.49
C THR A 8 -54.25 -7.77 -13.15
N ALA A 9 -53.76 -6.71 -13.80
CA ALA A 9 -52.41 -6.68 -14.34
C ALA A 9 -51.41 -6.47 -13.18
N CYS A 10 -50.61 -7.50 -12.89
CA CYS A 10 -49.51 -7.43 -11.94
C CYS A 10 -48.32 -6.74 -12.63
N TRP A 11 -48.06 -5.50 -12.26
CA TRP A 11 -46.84 -4.81 -12.65
C TRP A 11 -45.67 -5.34 -11.80
N MET A 12 -44.84 -6.22 -12.37
CA MET A 12 -43.54 -6.54 -11.80
C MET A 12 -42.65 -5.31 -11.97
N CYS A 13 -42.40 -4.56 -10.91
CA CYS A 13 -41.30 -3.62 -10.82
C CYS A 13 -39.98 -4.43 -10.86
N LEU A 14 -39.33 -4.49 -12.02
CA LEU A 14 -37.94 -4.88 -12.16
C LEU A 14 -37.12 -3.78 -11.49
N ALA A 15 -36.67 -4.01 -10.26
CA ALA A 15 -35.62 -3.23 -9.64
C ALA A 15 -34.39 -3.39 -10.51
N GLN A 16 -34.07 -2.37 -11.31
CA GLN A 16 -32.78 -2.27 -11.96
C GLN A 16 -31.75 -2.14 -10.84
N ALA A 17 -30.95 -3.17 -10.65
CA ALA A 17 -29.74 -3.05 -9.84
C ALA A 17 -28.90 -1.93 -10.47
N ALA A 18 -28.81 -0.80 -9.77
CA ALA A 18 -27.91 0.26 -10.16
C ALA A 18 -26.49 -0.32 -10.15
N TRP A 19 -25.84 -0.36 -11.30
CA TRP A 19 -24.42 -0.64 -11.37
C TRP A 19 -23.71 0.39 -10.49
N PRO A 20 -22.70 0.01 -9.68
CA PRO A 20 -21.93 1.00 -8.95
C PRO A 20 -21.42 2.03 -9.96
N ALA A 21 -21.61 3.31 -9.66
CA ALA A 21 -21.11 4.38 -10.50
C ALA A 21 -19.61 4.15 -10.74
N GLU A 22 -19.19 4.23 -12.00
CA GLU A 22 -17.77 4.12 -12.36
C GLU A 22 -16.99 5.11 -11.50
N ALA A 23 -15.96 4.63 -10.80
CA ALA A 23 -15.17 5.49 -9.92
C ALA A 23 -14.56 6.64 -10.73
N ALA A 24 -14.78 7.88 -10.28
CA ALA A 24 -14.32 9.07 -10.99
C ALA A 24 -12.80 9.00 -11.26
N PHE A 25 -12.40 9.49 -12.43
CA PHE A 25 -10.97 9.66 -12.73
C PHE A 25 -10.39 10.74 -11.83
N PRO A 26 -9.20 10.53 -11.23
CA PRO A 26 -8.56 11.57 -10.44
C PRO A 26 -8.07 12.69 -11.35
N HIS A 27 -8.23 13.93 -10.89
CA HIS A 27 -7.58 15.07 -11.48
C HIS A 27 -6.12 15.13 -11.01
N VAL A 28 -5.17 15.20 -11.94
CA VAL A 28 -3.74 15.32 -11.63
C VAL A 28 -3.22 16.68 -12.06
N ALA A 29 -2.35 17.29 -11.26
CA ALA A 29 -1.72 18.57 -11.54
C ALA A 29 -0.65 18.45 -12.62
N ALA A 30 -0.01 17.27 -12.75
CA ALA A 30 1.04 17.04 -13.74
C ALA A 30 1.03 15.58 -14.23
N GLY A 31 1.42 15.37 -15.48
CA GLY A 31 1.37 14.07 -16.12
C GLY A 31 -0.06 13.64 -16.51
N ARG A 32 -0.33 12.34 -16.52
CA ARG A 32 -1.66 11.79 -16.79
C ARG A 32 -1.84 10.44 -16.12
N ILE A 33 -3.11 10.07 -15.88
CA ILE A 33 -3.49 8.75 -15.38
C ILE A 33 -4.04 7.89 -16.53
N GLU A 34 -3.59 6.64 -16.57
CA GLU A 34 -4.23 5.56 -17.33
C GLU A 34 -4.79 4.55 -16.33
N ARG A 35 -6.12 4.36 -16.32
CA ARG A 35 -6.80 3.43 -15.42
C ARG A 35 -6.97 2.07 -16.06
N LEU A 36 -6.50 1.04 -15.37
CA LEU A 36 -6.86 -0.35 -15.61
C LEU A 36 -8.09 -0.62 -14.74
N ALA A 37 -9.28 -0.39 -15.31
CA ALA A 37 -10.53 -0.55 -14.59
C ALA A 37 -10.83 -2.03 -14.35
N ASP A 38 -11.28 -2.36 -13.14
CA ASP A 38 -11.69 -3.71 -12.73
C ASP A 38 -10.71 -4.80 -13.19
N MET A 39 -9.41 -4.54 -13.06
CA MET A 39 -8.37 -5.49 -13.45
C MET A 39 -8.62 -6.84 -12.78
N ALA A 40 -8.97 -7.84 -13.60
CA ALA A 40 -9.27 -9.18 -13.15
C ALA A 40 -8.03 -9.88 -12.61
N SER A 41 -8.20 -10.70 -11.58
CA SER A 41 -7.13 -11.49 -10.98
C SER A 41 -7.62 -12.89 -10.62
N ARG A 42 -6.71 -13.85 -10.64
CA ARG A 42 -6.95 -15.21 -10.12
C ARG A 42 -6.72 -15.32 -8.62
N HIS A 43 -6.11 -14.31 -8.01
CA HIS A 43 -5.63 -14.34 -6.63
C HIS A 43 -6.48 -13.49 -5.69
N VAL A 44 -7.00 -12.37 -6.17
CA VAL A 44 -7.74 -11.37 -5.38
C VAL A 44 -8.97 -10.86 -6.16
N PRO A 45 -9.96 -10.26 -5.50
CA PRO A 45 -11.05 -9.61 -6.20
C PRO A 45 -10.57 -8.56 -7.21
N PRO A 46 -11.30 -8.36 -8.33
CA PRO A 46 -10.98 -7.33 -9.32
C PRO A 46 -10.86 -5.95 -8.65
N ARG A 47 -9.96 -5.11 -9.18
CA ARG A 47 -9.71 -3.77 -8.65
C ARG A 47 -9.23 -2.79 -9.70
N ASN A 48 -9.40 -1.52 -9.44
CA ASN A 48 -8.78 -0.50 -10.25
C ASN A 48 -7.28 -0.41 -9.96
N VAL A 49 -6.52 -0.13 -11.00
CA VAL A 49 -5.11 0.26 -10.90
C VAL A 49 -4.93 1.53 -11.71
N ASP A 50 -4.43 2.57 -11.09
CA ASP A 50 -4.17 3.87 -11.71
C ASP A 50 -2.68 4.00 -12.00
N VAL A 51 -2.31 4.00 -13.27
CA VAL A 51 -0.94 4.20 -13.72
C VAL A 51 -0.71 5.67 -14.01
N TRP A 52 0.07 6.33 -13.16
CA TRP A 52 0.50 7.71 -13.42
C TRP A 52 1.73 7.71 -14.31
N LEU A 53 1.65 8.46 -15.39
CA LEU A 53 2.70 8.67 -16.38
C LEU A 53 3.20 10.12 -16.27
N PRO A 54 4.53 10.34 -16.06
CA PRO A 54 5.05 11.69 -15.92
C PRO A 54 4.91 12.53 -17.19
N PRO A 55 5.02 13.86 -17.07
CA PRO A 55 5.19 14.71 -18.26
C PRO A 55 6.33 14.16 -19.13
N HIS A 56 6.19 14.25 -20.44
CA HIS A 56 7.17 13.74 -21.42
C HIS A 56 7.25 12.23 -21.61
N TYR A 57 6.47 11.42 -20.85
CA TYR A 57 6.42 9.99 -21.12
C TYR A 57 6.00 9.72 -22.59
N PRO A 58 6.70 8.85 -23.35
CA PRO A 58 7.78 7.93 -22.95
C PRO A 58 9.21 8.40 -23.30
N ALA A 59 9.48 9.70 -23.45
CA ALA A 59 10.74 10.21 -24.00
C ALA A 59 11.99 9.88 -23.18
N ASP A 60 11.83 9.71 -21.86
CA ASP A 60 12.93 9.47 -20.92
C ASP A 60 13.10 7.97 -20.55
N ALA A 61 12.58 7.07 -21.38
CA ALA A 61 12.64 5.61 -21.14
C ALA A 61 14.10 5.10 -21.06
N PRO A 62 14.35 4.00 -20.29
CA PRO A 62 13.39 3.23 -19.52
C PRO A 62 13.10 3.83 -18.14
N TYR A 63 11.84 3.75 -17.71
CA TYR A 63 11.38 4.28 -16.44
C TYR A 63 11.47 3.25 -15.31
N ALA A 64 11.81 3.67 -14.09
CA ALA A 64 11.58 2.87 -12.91
C ALA A 64 10.08 2.79 -12.58
N VAL A 65 9.68 1.86 -11.73
CA VAL A 65 8.28 1.68 -11.31
C VAL A 65 8.17 1.67 -9.79
N VAL A 66 7.28 2.50 -9.26
CA VAL A 66 6.89 2.48 -7.83
C VAL A 66 5.45 2.00 -7.72
N TYR A 67 5.26 0.79 -7.17
CA TYR A 67 3.96 0.26 -6.83
C TYR A 67 3.52 0.86 -5.50
N MET A 68 2.53 1.75 -5.54
CA MET A 68 1.99 2.41 -4.35
C MET A 68 0.66 1.79 -3.95
N HIS A 69 0.57 1.36 -2.70
CA HIS A 69 -0.66 0.84 -2.12
C HIS A 69 -1.67 1.95 -1.86
N ASP A 70 -2.93 1.58 -1.68
CA ASP A 70 -4.03 2.54 -1.47
C ASP A 70 -4.18 3.52 -2.65
N GLY A 71 -4.12 3.00 -3.87
CA GLY A 71 -4.08 3.78 -5.11
C GLY A 71 -5.16 4.85 -5.25
N GLN A 72 -6.33 4.64 -4.65
CA GLN A 72 -7.44 5.59 -4.63
C GLN A 72 -7.15 6.88 -3.82
N MET A 73 -6.09 6.88 -2.99
CA MET A 73 -5.74 7.99 -2.10
C MET A 73 -4.60 8.88 -2.64
N LEU A 74 -4.05 8.58 -3.83
CA LEU A 74 -2.76 9.12 -4.24
C LEU A 74 -2.82 10.48 -4.93
N PHE A 75 -3.89 10.78 -5.67
CA PHE A 75 -3.84 11.80 -6.72
C PHE A 75 -4.90 12.89 -6.65
N ASP A 76 -6.02 12.71 -5.94
CA ASP A 76 -7.14 13.68 -5.96
C ASP A 76 -7.99 13.56 -4.70
N ALA A 77 -7.88 14.54 -3.82
CA ALA A 77 -8.62 14.60 -2.56
C ALA A 77 -10.15 14.59 -2.74
N ALA A 78 -10.66 15.06 -3.90
CA ALA A 78 -12.09 15.07 -4.16
C ALA A 78 -12.68 13.65 -4.29
N ASN A 79 -11.85 12.67 -4.65
CA ASN A 79 -12.24 11.28 -4.86
C ASN A 79 -11.93 10.37 -3.66
N THR A 80 -11.31 10.90 -2.60
CA THR A 80 -10.94 10.11 -1.41
C THR A 80 -12.03 10.18 -0.33
N TRP A 81 -12.10 9.13 0.52
CA TRP A 81 -13.12 9.03 1.56
C TRP A 81 -12.99 10.09 2.67
N ASN A 82 -11.76 10.60 2.90
CA ASN A 82 -11.46 11.58 3.95
C ASN A 82 -11.07 12.97 3.40
N HIS A 83 -11.23 13.19 2.08
CA HIS A 83 -10.86 14.41 1.40
C HIS A 83 -9.39 14.83 1.58
N GLN A 84 -8.50 13.85 1.71
CA GLN A 84 -7.06 14.03 1.74
C GLN A 84 -6.41 13.17 0.65
N GLU A 85 -5.24 13.59 0.17
CA GLU A 85 -4.48 12.87 -0.84
C GLU A 85 -2.97 12.90 -0.55
N TRP A 86 -2.23 12.03 -1.23
CA TRP A 86 -0.78 11.98 -1.14
C TRP A 86 -0.06 12.98 -2.04
N ARG A 87 -0.75 13.66 -2.94
CA ARG A 87 -0.17 14.58 -3.94
C ARG A 87 0.98 13.91 -4.72
N ALA A 88 0.80 12.65 -5.06
CA ALA A 88 1.89 11.82 -5.57
C ALA A 88 2.38 12.29 -6.95
N ASP A 89 1.51 12.81 -7.80
CA ASP A 89 1.84 13.36 -9.11
C ASP A 89 2.65 14.66 -9.02
N GLU A 90 2.30 15.58 -8.12
CA GLU A 90 3.05 16.83 -7.94
C GLU A 90 4.44 16.56 -7.38
N VAL A 91 4.55 15.71 -6.33
CA VAL A 91 5.84 15.37 -5.73
C VAL A 91 6.73 14.63 -6.72
N ALA A 92 6.19 13.63 -7.44
CA ALA A 92 6.91 12.87 -8.44
C ALA A 92 7.40 13.77 -9.60
N SER A 93 6.52 14.64 -10.13
CA SER A 93 6.88 15.56 -11.20
C SER A 93 7.98 16.52 -10.81
N ALA A 94 7.91 17.09 -9.59
CA ALA A 94 8.92 18.01 -9.07
C ALA A 94 10.29 17.31 -8.90
N LEU A 95 10.28 16.07 -8.39
CA LEU A 95 11.51 15.28 -8.23
C LEU A 95 12.15 14.94 -9.57
N ILE A 96 11.38 14.49 -10.56
CA ILE A 96 11.87 14.19 -11.91
C ILE A 96 12.44 15.46 -12.55
N ALA A 97 11.71 16.56 -12.50
CA ALA A 97 12.14 17.84 -13.07
C ALA A 97 13.41 18.39 -12.42
N SER A 98 13.64 18.11 -11.13
CA SER A 98 14.86 18.51 -10.43
C SER A 98 16.11 17.73 -10.83
N GLY A 99 15.96 16.60 -11.54
CA GLY A 99 17.03 15.68 -11.91
C GLY A 99 17.63 14.89 -10.75
N LYS A 100 17.07 14.98 -9.54
CA LYS A 100 17.57 14.27 -8.34
C LYS A 100 17.32 12.78 -8.39
N VAL A 101 16.26 12.37 -9.09
CA VAL A 101 15.87 10.97 -9.22
C VAL A 101 15.87 10.53 -10.68
N ARG A 102 15.96 9.23 -10.91
CA ARG A 102 15.69 8.65 -12.23
C ARG A 102 14.21 8.82 -12.58
N PRO A 103 13.83 8.95 -13.87
CA PRO A 103 12.43 8.98 -14.27
C PRO A 103 11.70 7.70 -13.82
N PHE A 104 10.45 7.83 -13.37
CA PHE A 104 9.66 6.70 -12.88
C PHE A 104 8.17 6.87 -13.13
N LEU A 105 7.46 5.75 -13.11
CA LEU A 105 6.00 5.66 -13.12
C LEU A 105 5.51 5.34 -11.71
N ILE A 106 4.29 5.78 -11.40
CA ILE A 106 3.57 5.31 -10.20
C ILE A 106 2.46 4.38 -10.64
N VAL A 107 2.42 3.19 -10.05
CA VAL A 107 1.34 2.22 -10.23
C VAL A 107 0.54 2.19 -8.94
N GLY A 108 -0.54 2.96 -8.89
CA GLY A 108 -1.44 3.10 -7.74
C GLY A 108 -2.41 1.93 -7.68
N VAL A 109 -2.19 1.00 -6.78
CA VAL A 109 -3.00 -0.21 -6.63
C VAL A 109 -4.10 0.05 -5.60
N TRP A 110 -5.37 0.03 -6.02
CA TRP A 110 -6.50 0.23 -5.12
C TRP A 110 -6.60 -0.94 -4.15
N ASN A 111 -6.91 -0.65 -2.90
CA ASN A 111 -7.10 -1.66 -1.87
C ASN A 111 -8.48 -2.33 -1.95
N ALA A 112 -8.68 -3.38 -1.15
CA ALA A 112 -9.93 -4.16 -1.10
C ALA A 112 -11.03 -3.52 -0.22
N GLY A 113 -11.04 -2.20 -0.03
CA GLY A 113 -12.04 -1.51 0.78
C GLY A 113 -12.06 -2.03 2.23
N ASN A 114 -13.20 -2.50 2.70
CA ASN A 114 -13.34 -3.01 4.08
C ASN A 114 -12.40 -4.18 4.41
N ALA A 115 -11.91 -4.89 3.40
CA ALA A 115 -10.96 -5.99 3.60
C ALA A 115 -9.48 -5.54 3.55
N ARG A 116 -9.19 -4.22 3.43
CA ARG A 116 -7.85 -3.66 3.31
C ARG A 116 -6.87 -4.20 4.37
N ILE A 117 -7.29 -4.25 5.63
CA ILE A 117 -6.39 -4.70 6.71
C ILE A 117 -6.06 -6.19 6.53
N SER A 118 -7.04 -7.04 6.25
CA SER A 118 -6.78 -8.47 5.99
C SER A 118 -5.95 -8.70 4.73
N GLU A 119 -6.12 -7.87 3.70
CA GLU A 119 -5.35 -7.95 2.47
C GLU A 119 -3.88 -7.57 2.66
N TYR A 120 -3.60 -6.59 3.50
CA TYR A 120 -2.25 -6.06 3.68
C TYR A 120 -1.52 -6.64 4.89
N PHE A 121 -2.21 -7.41 5.75
CA PHE A 121 -1.57 -8.02 6.89
C PHE A 121 -0.70 -9.22 6.47
N PRO A 122 0.61 -9.23 6.80
CA PRO A 122 1.55 -10.29 6.43
C PRO A 122 1.13 -11.67 6.93
N VAL A 123 1.05 -12.65 6.02
CA VAL A 123 0.54 -13.99 6.34
C VAL A 123 1.50 -14.80 7.22
N LYS A 124 2.80 -14.78 6.93
CA LYS A 124 3.79 -15.54 7.74
C LYS A 124 3.87 -15.05 9.19
N PRO A 125 3.95 -13.75 9.49
CA PRO A 125 3.79 -13.25 10.86
C PRO A 125 2.50 -13.71 11.54
N TRP A 126 1.37 -13.66 10.82
CA TRP A 126 0.10 -14.16 11.33
C TRP A 126 0.11 -15.65 11.67
N GLN A 127 0.68 -16.48 10.81
CA GLN A 127 0.76 -17.92 11.01
C GLN A 127 1.72 -18.32 12.15
N ALA A 128 2.66 -17.46 12.51
CA ALA A 128 3.55 -17.66 13.64
C ALA A 128 2.88 -17.41 15.01
N LEU A 129 1.68 -16.82 15.03
CA LEU A 129 0.90 -16.56 16.23
C LEU A 129 0.13 -17.81 16.68
N THR A 130 -0.02 -17.99 18.01
CA THR A 130 -0.95 -18.99 18.54
C THR A 130 -2.41 -18.60 18.25
N PRO A 131 -3.36 -19.56 18.31
CA PRO A 131 -4.78 -19.24 18.15
C PRO A 131 -5.28 -18.15 19.12
N GLU A 132 -4.78 -18.14 20.36
CA GLU A 132 -5.11 -17.14 21.37
C GLU A 132 -4.57 -15.75 21.00
N GLN A 133 -3.35 -15.69 20.47
CA GLN A 133 -2.74 -14.44 19.98
C GLN A 133 -3.45 -13.92 18.72
N GLN A 134 -3.83 -14.81 17.81
CA GLN A 134 -4.64 -14.45 16.65
C GLN A 134 -6.00 -13.90 17.08
N ALA A 135 -6.68 -14.56 18.02
CA ALA A 135 -7.93 -14.09 18.58
C ALA A 135 -7.77 -12.74 19.28
N HIS A 136 -6.61 -12.49 19.88
CA HIS A 136 -6.28 -11.20 20.51
C HIS A 136 -6.23 -10.07 19.47
N LEU A 137 -5.58 -10.29 18.32
CA LEU A 137 -5.50 -9.31 17.24
C LEU A 137 -6.87 -9.03 16.57
N TYR A 138 -7.79 -9.99 16.61
CA TYR A 138 -9.17 -9.78 16.13
C TYR A 138 -10.02 -8.91 17.06
N LYS A 139 -9.66 -8.81 18.35
CA LYS A 139 -10.50 -8.12 19.34
C LYS A 139 -10.51 -6.62 19.09
N GLN A 140 -11.72 -6.10 19.06
CA GLN A 140 -12.01 -4.68 19.26
C GLN A 140 -12.89 -4.50 20.50
N GLY A 141 -13.17 -3.27 20.85
CA GLY A 141 -14.09 -2.95 21.92
C GLY A 141 -15.48 -3.55 21.72
N PRO A 142 -16.29 -3.68 22.79
CA PRO A 142 -17.66 -4.20 22.67
C PRO A 142 -18.46 -3.37 21.68
N GLY A 143 -19.02 -4.03 20.65
CA GLY A 143 -19.85 -3.40 19.63
C GLY A 143 -19.11 -2.85 18.42
N GLU A 144 -17.78 -2.93 18.38
CA GLU A 144 -16.98 -2.55 17.22
C GLU A 144 -16.77 -3.74 16.25
N PRO A 145 -16.68 -3.50 14.93
CA PRO A 145 -16.37 -4.56 13.98
C PRO A 145 -14.93 -5.09 14.20
N PRO A 146 -14.62 -6.35 13.86
CA PRO A 146 -13.26 -6.87 14.02
C PRO A 146 -12.25 -6.09 13.18
N VAL A 147 -11.03 -5.90 13.69
CA VAL A 147 -9.92 -5.23 12.96
C VAL A 147 -9.61 -5.96 11.66
N LEU A 148 -9.63 -7.29 11.72
CA LEU A 148 -9.45 -8.16 10.56
C LEU A 148 -10.82 -8.77 10.21
N PRO A 149 -11.52 -8.32 9.18
CA PRO A 149 -12.81 -8.87 8.78
C PRO A 149 -12.71 -10.31 8.25
N SER A 150 -11.52 -10.76 7.89
CA SER A 150 -11.20 -12.13 7.49
C SER A 150 -9.76 -12.48 7.90
N ALA A 151 -9.38 -13.74 7.77
CA ALA A 151 -7.98 -14.13 7.90
C ALA A 151 -7.10 -13.35 6.90
N PRO A 152 -5.86 -12.99 7.30
CA PRO A 152 -4.91 -12.32 6.41
C PRO A 152 -4.66 -13.10 5.11
N TYR A 153 -4.55 -12.34 3.99
CA TYR A 153 -4.28 -12.94 2.67
C TYR A 153 -3.29 -12.13 1.83
N ALA A 154 -2.34 -11.46 2.47
CA ALA A 154 -1.31 -10.68 1.79
C ALA A 154 -0.51 -11.49 0.76
N ASP A 155 -0.31 -12.80 0.97
CA ASP A 155 0.34 -13.67 -0.01
C ASP A 155 -0.42 -13.71 -1.35
N ALA A 156 -1.75 -13.73 -1.32
CA ALA A 156 -2.58 -13.69 -2.52
C ALA A 156 -2.47 -12.32 -3.22
N TYR A 157 -2.46 -11.24 -2.43
CA TYR A 157 -2.25 -9.89 -2.96
C TYR A 157 -0.86 -9.72 -3.59
N LEU A 158 0.18 -10.23 -2.96
CA LEU A 158 1.53 -10.17 -3.53
C LEU A 158 1.66 -11.03 -4.80
N ARG A 159 0.99 -12.18 -4.87
CA ARG A 159 0.94 -12.94 -6.13
C ARG A 159 0.24 -12.17 -7.24
N PHE A 160 -0.84 -11.46 -6.95
CA PHE A 160 -1.45 -10.56 -7.92
C PHE A 160 -0.44 -9.52 -8.44
N LEU A 161 0.30 -8.86 -7.54
CA LEU A 161 1.31 -7.88 -7.94
C LEU A 161 2.40 -8.48 -8.81
N VAL A 162 2.93 -9.64 -8.41
CA VAL A 162 4.14 -10.23 -9.02
C VAL A 162 3.84 -11.07 -10.25
N GLU A 163 2.74 -11.83 -10.23
CA GLU A 163 2.41 -12.79 -11.30
C GLU A 163 1.50 -12.19 -12.38
N GLU A 164 0.76 -11.13 -12.06
CA GLU A 164 -0.25 -10.57 -12.98
C GLU A 164 0.01 -9.10 -13.30
N LEU A 165 0.02 -8.22 -12.30
CA LEU A 165 0.13 -6.77 -12.51
C LEU A 165 1.51 -6.37 -13.04
N LYS A 166 2.61 -6.77 -12.37
CA LYS A 166 3.96 -6.41 -12.84
C LYS A 166 4.23 -6.90 -14.26
N PRO A 167 3.96 -8.15 -14.63
CA PRO A 167 4.12 -8.60 -16.02
C PRO A 167 3.24 -7.84 -17.02
N PHE A 168 2.08 -7.34 -16.60
CA PHE A 168 1.26 -6.46 -17.43
C PHE A 168 1.95 -5.10 -17.63
N ILE A 169 2.41 -4.45 -16.56
CA ILE A 169 3.11 -3.16 -16.62
C ILE A 169 4.38 -3.28 -17.49
N ASP A 170 5.18 -4.31 -17.26
CA ASP A 170 6.43 -4.55 -17.99
C ASP A 170 6.22 -4.69 -19.51
N ARG A 171 5.07 -5.21 -19.93
CA ARG A 171 4.75 -5.38 -21.38
C ARG A 171 4.14 -4.16 -22.04
N HIS A 172 3.44 -3.31 -21.28
CA HIS A 172 2.62 -2.24 -21.85
C HIS A 172 3.23 -0.84 -21.69
N TYR A 173 4.22 -0.70 -20.81
CA TYR A 173 4.87 0.57 -20.53
C TYR A 173 6.38 0.50 -20.79
N ALA A 174 6.97 1.65 -21.10
CA ALA A 174 8.41 1.76 -21.43
C ALA A 174 9.28 1.75 -20.14
N VAL A 175 9.23 0.65 -19.39
CA VAL A 175 9.87 0.53 -18.08
C VAL A 175 11.13 -0.31 -18.08
N ASP A 176 11.99 -0.11 -17.09
CA ASP A 176 13.08 -1.00 -16.72
C ASP A 176 12.50 -2.13 -15.85
N THR A 177 12.55 -3.36 -16.32
CA THR A 177 11.93 -4.51 -15.67
C THR A 177 12.76 -5.12 -14.55
N ALA A 178 14.00 -4.62 -14.35
CA ALA A 178 14.91 -5.13 -13.33
C ALA A 178 14.40 -4.86 -11.91
N ALA A 179 14.73 -5.73 -10.97
CA ALA A 179 14.41 -5.52 -9.56
C ALA A 179 14.94 -4.18 -9.04
N SER A 180 16.17 -3.79 -9.43
CA SER A 180 16.80 -2.50 -9.05
C SER A 180 16.06 -1.27 -9.58
N ALA A 181 15.01 -1.44 -10.39
CA ALA A 181 14.14 -0.41 -10.92
C ALA A 181 12.67 -0.57 -10.48
N THR A 182 12.37 -1.54 -9.63
CA THR A 182 11.02 -1.90 -9.19
C THR A 182 10.93 -1.72 -7.67
N PHE A 183 10.02 -0.87 -7.21
CA PHE A 183 9.89 -0.52 -5.80
C PHE A 183 8.44 -0.64 -5.35
N THR A 184 8.24 -0.82 -4.03
CA THR A 184 6.92 -0.80 -3.40
C THR A 184 6.88 0.27 -2.32
N LEU A 185 5.72 0.91 -2.13
CA LEU A 185 5.54 1.99 -1.17
C LEU A 185 4.13 1.99 -0.60
N GLY A 186 4.03 2.23 0.69
CA GLY A 186 2.73 2.41 1.35
C GLY A 186 2.85 2.96 2.77
N SER A 187 1.71 3.24 3.39
CA SER A 187 1.65 3.71 4.77
C SER A 187 0.83 2.77 5.66
N SER A 188 1.08 2.85 6.97
CA SER A 188 0.32 2.07 7.96
C SER A 188 0.41 0.57 7.69
N VAL A 189 -0.72 -0.12 7.54
CA VAL A 189 -0.73 -1.54 7.09
C VAL A 189 -0.24 -1.70 5.64
N GLY A 190 -0.34 -0.64 4.81
CA GLY A 190 0.29 -0.59 3.48
C GLY A 190 1.83 -0.59 3.55
N ALA A 191 2.41 -0.04 4.62
CA ALA A 191 3.84 -0.15 4.91
C ALA A 191 4.22 -1.57 5.32
N LEU A 192 3.40 -2.25 6.12
CA LEU A 192 3.62 -3.67 6.46
C LEU A 192 3.67 -4.55 5.21
N VAL A 193 2.73 -4.41 4.28
CA VAL A 193 2.74 -5.21 3.05
C VAL A 193 3.87 -4.80 2.12
N SER A 194 4.32 -3.53 2.13
CA SER A 194 5.50 -3.10 1.36
C SER A 194 6.77 -3.78 1.86
N MET A 195 6.99 -3.78 3.18
CA MET A 195 8.09 -4.52 3.79
C MET A 195 7.99 -6.02 3.48
N TYR A 196 6.80 -6.58 3.62
CA TYR A 196 6.55 -8.00 3.37
C TYR A 196 6.80 -8.37 1.90
N ALA A 197 6.43 -7.51 0.95
CA ALA A 197 6.70 -7.70 -0.47
C ALA A 197 8.21 -7.81 -0.76
N LEU A 198 9.03 -6.94 -0.16
CA LEU A 198 10.48 -7.01 -0.31
C LEU A 198 11.06 -8.29 0.33
N GLY A 199 10.56 -8.69 1.50
CA GLY A 199 11.01 -9.91 2.19
C GLY A 199 10.65 -11.20 1.44
N GLU A 200 9.46 -11.25 0.80
CA GLU A 200 8.99 -12.45 0.08
C GLU A 200 9.48 -12.51 -1.39
N TYR A 201 9.67 -11.36 -2.02
CA TYR A 201 10.03 -11.25 -3.45
C TYR A 201 11.23 -10.33 -3.68
N PRO A 202 12.40 -10.56 -3.02
CA PRO A 202 13.59 -9.72 -3.18
C PRO A 202 14.14 -9.75 -4.61
N GLN A 203 13.83 -10.80 -5.39
CA GLN A 203 14.18 -10.89 -6.82
C GLN A 203 13.30 -10.01 -7.72
N VAL A 204 12.20 -9.47 -7.20
CA VAL A 204 11.25 -8.62 -7.93
C VAL A 204 11.36 -7.16 -7.51
N PHE A 205 11.48 -6.91 -6.22
CA PHE A 205 11.54 -5.56 -5.66
C PHE A 205 12.97 -5.23 -5.22
N GLY A 206 13.53 -4.14 -5.73
CA GLY A 206 14.83 -3.61 -5.33
C GLY A 206 14.76 -2.77 -4.07
N GLY A 207 13.56 -2.45 -3.58
CA GLY A 207 13.39 -1.74 -2.32
C GLY A 207 11.94 -1.51 -1.95
N ALA A 208 11.76 -1.13 -0.69
CA ALA A 208 10.46 -0.78 -0.12
C ALA A 208 10.54 0.52 0.68
N ALA A 209 9.47 1.33 0.61
CA ALA A 209 9.27 2.46 1.49
C ALA A 209 8.04 2.25 2.37
N CYS A 210 8.24 2.39 3.66
CA CYS A 210 7.32 2.03 4.71
C CYS A 210 7.06 3.23 5.60
N LEU A 211 6.01 4.01 5.29
CA LEU A 211 5.68 5.23 6.02
C LEU A 211 4.73 4.90 7.16
N SER A 212 5.03 5.40 8.37
CA SER A 212 4.20 5.17 9.57
C SER A 212 3.81 3.69 9.71
N THR A 213 4.79 2.77 9.68
CA THR A 213 4.54 1.33 9.67
C THR A 213 3.72 0.89 10.88
N HIS A 214 2.59 0.24 10.62
CA HIS A 214 1.64 -0.15 11.66
C HIS A 214 2.10 -1.37 12.45
N TRP A 215 3.21 -1.24 13.17
CA TRP A 215 3.80 -2.30 13.99
C TRP A 215 2.87 -2.95 15.01
N PRO A 216 1.87 -2.24 15.60
CA PRO A 216 0.91 -2.88 16.48
C PRO A 216 0.09 -3.98 15.80
N GLY A 217 -0.27 -3.82 14.51
CA GLY A 217 -1.12 -4.77 13.79
C GLY A 217 -2.56 -4.85 14.30
N THR A 218 -2.95 -3.96 15.21
CA THR A 218 -4.27 -3.89 15.86
C THR A 218 -4.61 -2.45 16.22
N SER A 219 -5.89 -2.17 16.46
CA SER A 219 -6.35 -0.85 16.94
C SER A 219 -5.90 -0.53 18.38
N SER A 220 -5.55 -1.53 19.18
CA SER A 220 -5.12 -1.36 20.57
C SER A 220 -3.61 -1.11 20.65
N HIS A 221 -3.20 0.15 20.45
CA HIS A 221 -1.78 0.52 20.32
C HIS A 221 -0.96 0.35 21.59
N ASP A 222 -1.60 0.55 22.76
CA ASP A 222 -0.95 0.56 24.07
C ASP A 222 -1.16 -0.74 24.86
N ASP A 223 -1.63 -1.79 24.21
CA ASP A 223 -1.83 -3.08 24.86
C ASP A 223 -0.49 -3.80 25.05
N PRO A 224 -0.05 -4.00 26.33
CA PRO A 224 1.20 -4.70 26.63
C PRO A 224 1.20 -6.16 26.18
N GLY A 225 0.02 -6.76 26.02
CA GLY A 225 -0.16 -8.14 25.56
C GLY A 225 -0.19 -8.29 24.04
N ASN A 226 -0.06 -7.19 23.28
CA ASN A 226 -0.14 -7.22 21.83
C ASN A 226 1.04 -7.98 21.20
N PRO A 227 0.81 -9.12 20.52
CA PRO A 227 1.89 -9.93 19.92
C PRO A 227 2.43 -9.35 18.60
N GLY A 228 1.75 -8.35 18.00
CA GLY A 228 2.08 -7.79 16.67
C GLY A 228 3.54 -7.35 16.56
N PRO A 229 4.05 -6.44 17.43
CA PRO A 229 5.43 -5.97 17.32
C PRO A 229 6.46 -7.11 17.38
N VAL A 230 6.24 -8.10 18.25
CA VAL A 230 7.17 -9.23 18.43
C VAL A 230 7.21 -10.09 17.16
N VAL A 231 6.06 -10.41 16.58
CA VAL A 231 6.00 -11.30 15.42
C VAL A 231 6.50 -10.61 14.15
N PHE A 232 6.31 -9.31 14.00
CA PHE A 232 6.89 -8.57 12.88
C PHE A 232 8.41 -8.43 13.00
N GLN A 233 8.94 -8.15 14.20
CA GLN A 233 10.39 -8.14 14.42
C GLN A 233 11.02 -9.52 14.16
N ALA A 234 10.37 -10.60 14.59
CA ALA A 234 10.83 -11.96 14.30
C ALA A 234 10.84 -12.25 12.79
N TYR A 235 9.84 -11.77 12.06
CA TYR A 235 9.80 -11.87 10.60
C TYR A 235 10.96 -11.10 9.95
N VAL A 236 11.19 -9.85 10.35
CA VAL A 236 12.33 -9.06 9.86
C VAL A 236 13.65 -9.75 10.16
N ALA A 237 13.80 -10.29 11.37
CA ALA A 237 15.00 -11.05 11.76
C ALA A 237 15.27 -12.25 10.85
N ALA A 238 14.23 -12.93 10.39
CA ALA A 238 14.33 -14.16 9.61
C ALA A 238 14.49 -13.91 8.09
N HIS A 239 14.01 -12.79 7.55
CA HIS A 239 13.89 -12.59 6.11
C HIS A 239 14.75 -11.44 5.57
N PHE A 240 15.31 -10.59 6.42
CA PHE A 240 16.19 -9.50 6.03
C PHE A 240 17.61 -9.76 6.56
N ASP A 241 18.39 -10.51 5.81
CA ASP A 241 19.80 -10.73 6.12
C ASP A 241 20.65 -9.50 5.71
N VAL A 242 21.72 -9.66 4.96
CA VAL A 242 22.50 -8.55 4.41
C VAL A 242 21.71 -7.86 3.27
N PRO A 243 21.87 -6.55 3.08
CA PRO A 243 21.05 -5.79 2.12
C PRO A 243 21.16 -6.24 0.67
N GLY A 244 22.28 -6.80 0.23
CA GLY A 244 22.43 -7.35 -1.13
C GLY A 244 22.16 -6.38 -2.28
N GLY A 245 22.11 -5.08 -2.03
CA GLY A 245 21.73 -4.04 -3.01
C GLY A 245 20.28 -3.55 -2.87
N HIS A 246 19.49 -4.11 -1.98
CA HIS A 246 18.15 -3.64 -1.68
C HIS A 246 18.16 -2.36 -0.84
N ARG A 247 17.09 -1.56 -0.95
CA ARG A 247 16.88 -0.35 -0.17
C ARG A 247 15.62 -0.45 0.65
N LEU A 248 15.71 -0.12 1.93
CA LEU A 248 14.59 -0.12 2.84
C LEU A 248 14.48 1.24 3.54
N TYR A 249 13.34 1.89 3.36
CA TYR A 249 13.04 3.17 3.95
C TYR A 249 11.93 3.01 4.98
N PHE A 250 12.13 3.58 6.16
CA PHE A 250 11.09 3.74 7.17
C PHE A 250 10.96 5.20 7.58
N ASP A 251 9.76 5.60 7.94
CA ASP A 251 9.54 6.81 8.69
C ASP A 251 8.29 6.71 9.57
N HIS A 252 8.18 7.64 10.51
CA HIS A 252 6.95 7.87 11.26
C HIS A 252 6.88 9.31 11.75
N GLY A 253 5.67 9.76 12.08
CA GLY A 253 5.42 10.97 12.82
C GLY A 253 5.64 10.82 14.34
N ALA A 254 5.12 11.77 15.10
CA ALA A 254 5.06 11.69 16.56
C ALA A 254 3.66 12.06 17.10
N GLY A 255 2.70 12.34 16.21
CA GLY A 255 1.32 12.65 16.54
C GLY A 255 0.36 11.48 16.28
N THR A 256 -0.81 11.52 16.88
CA THR A 256 -1.89 10.52 16.71
C THR A 256 -1.40 9.07 16.91
N LEU A 257 -1.66 8.17 15.99
CA LEU A 257 -1.23 6.75 16.07
C LEU A 257 0.30 6.61 16.10
N ASP A 258 1.02 7.49 15.39
CA ASP A 258 2.49 7.43 15.27
C ASP A 258 3.20 7.68 16.62
N ALA A 259 2.52 8.30 17.59
CA ALA A 259 3.09 8.54 18.92
C ALA A 259 3.59 7.26 19.63
N SER A 260 3.03 6.10 19.26
CA SER A 260 3.40 4.81 19.83
C SER A 260 4.42 4.01 18.98
N TYR A 261 4.94 4.57 17.88
CA TYR A 261 5.72 3.79 16.93
C TYR A 261 7.24 3.83 17.16
N THR A 262 7.74 4.86 17.84
CA THR A 262 9.19 5.11 17.98
C THR A 262 9.95 3.89 18.49
N ASP A 263 9.60 3.38 19.68
CA ASP A 263 10.34 2.25 20.28
C ASP A 263 10.29 0.99 19.41
N ARG A 264 9.20 0.79 18.68
CA ARG A 264 9.01 -0.36 17.80
C ARG A 264 9.85 -0.23 16.53
N GLN A 265 9.91 0.96 15.96
CA GLN A 265 10.75 1.26 14.82
C GLN A 265 12.24 1.18 15.19
N ASP A 266 12.62 1.76 16.32
CA ASP A 266 14.01 1.72 16.81
C ASP A 266 14.51 0.27 17.01
N ALA A 267 13.64 -0.62 17.49
CA ALA A 267 13.98 -2.03 17.62
C ALA A 267 14.23 -2.73 16.27
N VAL A 268 13.42 -2.40 15.25
CA VAL A 268 13.60 -2.91 13.88
C VAL A 268 14.87 -2.33 13.25
N ASP A 269 15.12 -1.04 13.43
CA ASP A 269 16.31 -0.36 12.94
C ASP A 269 17.58 -0.96 13.55
N ALA A 270 17.60 -1.17 14.86
CA ALA A 270 18.74 -1.79 15.54
C ALA A 270 19.01 -3.21 15.03
N LEU A 271 17.95 -3.99 14.77
CA LEU A 271 18.05 -5.33 14.22
C LEU A 271 18.66 -5.31 12.80
N LEU A 272 18.16 -4.46 11.92
CA LEU A 272 18.64 -4.34 10.54
C LEU A 272 20.10 -3.85 10.50
N ARG A 273 20.43 -2.82 11.29
CA ARG A 273 21.82 -2.30 11.41
C ARG A 273 22.76 -3.37 11.92
N GLY A 274 22.33 -4.18 12.88
CA GLY A 274 23.09 -5.32 13.38
C GLY A 274 23.37 -6.40 12.32
N LYS A 275 22.59 -6.43 11.23
CA LYS A 275 22.79 -7.30 10.06
C LYS A 275 23.55 -6.64 8.92
N GLY A 276 24.05 -5.41 9.10
CA GLY A 276 24.86 -4.72 8.10
C GLY A 276 24.09 -3.80 7.15
N TRP A 277 22.82 -3.48 7.45
CA TRP A 277 22.09 -2.45 6.72
C TRP A 277 22.62 -1.08 7.10
N ASP A 278 23.42 -0.50 6.25
CA ASP A 278 24.02 0.82 6.41
C ASP A 278 23.13 1.95 5.83
N GLU A 279 23.60 3.20 5.88
CA GLU A 279 22.85 4.36 5.40
C GLU A 279 22.58 4.39 3.89
N ALA A 280 23.29 3.60 3.11
CA ALA A 280 23.02 3.44 1.68
C ALA A 280 21.84 2.52 1.41
N HIS A 281 21.56 1.62 2.35
CA HIS A 281 20.56 0.57 2.21
C HIS A 281 19.36 0.73 3.16
N LEU A 282 19.56 1.39 4.32
CA LEU A 282 18.51 1.65 5.31
C LEU A 282 18.46 3.14 5.65
N ARG A 283 17.31 3.74 5.45
CA ARG A 283 16.99 5.07 5.97
C ARG A 283 15.78 5.00 6.87
N SER A 284 15.90 5.52 8.08
CA SER A 284 14.79 5.61 9.05
C SER A 284 14.74 7.03 9.59
N LEU A 285 13.57 7.68 9.51
CA LEU A 285 13.39 9.08 9.86
C LEU A 285 12.19 9.27 10.79
N THR A 286 12.33 10.19 11.76
CA THR A 286 11.21 10.65 12.58
C THR A 286 10.85 12.08 12.20
N PHE A 287 9.56 12.36 12.06
CA PHE A 287 9.02 13.69 11.74
C PHE A 287 8.22 14.23 12.94
N PRO A 288 8.85 14.96 13.86
CA PRO A 288 8.17 15.50 15.04
C PRO A 288 6.94 16.34 14.65
N GLY A 289 5.80 16.08 15.29
CA GLY A 289 4.54 16.79 15.04
C GLY A 289 3.74 16.30 13.82
N ALA A 290 4.29 15.42 12.98
CA ALA A 290 3.52 14.80 11.91
C ALA A 290 2.52 13.77 12.45
N GLU A 291 1.34 13.73 11.85
CA GLU A 291 0.23 12.86 12.22
C GLU A 291 0.16 11.63 11.29
N HIS A 292 -0.70 10.67 11.66
CA HIS A 292 -0.98 9.47 10.87
C HIS A 292 -2.07 9.74 9.83
N ASN A 293 -1.75 10.50 8.78
CA ASN A 293 -2.71 10.83 7.71
C ASN A 293 -2.01 11.17 6.38
N GLU A 294 -2.80 11.23 5.31
CA GLU A 294 -2.33 11.46 3.95
C GLU A 294 -1.64 12.82 3.77
N GLN A 295 -2.10 13.87 4.43
CA GLN A 295 -1.45 15.20 4.36
C GLN A 295 -0.04 15.16 4.95
N ALA A 296 0.14 14.47 6.08
CA ALA A 296 1.44 14.31 6.71
C ALA A 296 2.37 13.43 5.85
N TRP A 297 1.85 12.38 5.20
CA TRP A 297 2.64 11.56 4.27
C TRP A 297 2.98 12.31 2.99
N ALA A 298 2.04 13.07 2.42
CA ALA A 298 2.30 13.93 1.26
C ALA A 298 3.43 14.92 1.50
N ALA A 299 3.46 15.54 2.69
CA ALA A 299 4.45 16.54 3.07
C ALA A 299 5.90 16.00 3.11
N ARG A 300 6.08 14.68 3.15
CA ARG A 300 7.41 14.03 3.24
C ARG A 300 7.64 12.94 2.20
N LEU A 301 6.73 12.77 1.22
CA LEU A 301 6.82 11.75 0.18
C LEU A 301 8.10 11.88 -0.69
N ASP A 302 8.66 13.08 -0.78
CA ASP A 302 9.92 13.32 -1.48
C ASP A 302 11.11 12.55 -0.86
N GLN A 303 11.09 12.29 0.46
CA GLN A 303 12.16 11.58 1.16
C GLN A 303 12.30 10.13 0.72
N PRO A 304 11.24 9.27 0.81
CA PRO A 304 11.33 7.89 0.34
C PRO A 304 11.57 7.78 -1.16
N LEU A 305 10.92 8.62 -1.98
CA LEU A 305 11.11 8.59 -3.43
C LEU A 305 12.56 8.97 -3.80
N THR A 306 13.15 9.98 -3.15
CA THR A 306 14.56 10.33 -3.38
C THR A 306 15.47 9.19 -2.96
N PHE A 307 15.22 8.53 -1.82
CA PHE A 307 16.06 7.44 -1.34
C PHE A 307 16.01 6.22 -2.26
N LEU A 308 14.82 5.82 -2.70
CA LEU A 308 14.66 4.64 -3.57
C LEU A 308 15.18 4.88 -4.99
N LEU A 309 14.99 6.09 -5.54
CA LEU A 309 15.17 6.42 -6.95
C LEU A 309 16.41 7.28 -7.23
N ALA A 310 17.28 7.53 -6.24
CA ALA A 310 18.53 8.26 -6.42
C ALA A 310 19.35 7.68 -7.59
N ARG A 311 19.95 8.59 -8.39
CA ARG A 311 20.84 8.25 -9.53
C ARG A 311 22.19 7.78 -9.06
#